data_98f3c88adf81fa37a80d2a7f55928177
#
_entry.id   98f3c88adf81fa37a80d2a7f55928177
#
_cell.length_a   1.000
_cell.length_b   1.000
_cell.length_c   1.000
_cell.angle_alpha   90.00
_cell.angle_beta   90.00
_cell.angle_gamma   90.00
#
_symmetry.space_group_name_H-M   'P 1'
#
loop_
_entity.id
_entity.type
_entity.pdbx_description
1 polymer ?
#
loop_
_entity_poly.entity_id
_entity_poly.type
_entity_poly.pdbx_seq_one_letter_code
_entity_poly.pdbx_strand_id
1 'polypeptide(L)'
;EPNLIALLDLVALGTVCDAVPLKGLNRILVSKGIDVIQKRLNPGLNSLIEKSNIKSKVSVHDLGFKIGPRINAGGRLGFSNFGTDLLTESEKSKIDSISNDLDKFNSERRTIESYVLDQAIAQVDDKKLKNKLLIVSGEGWHEGVIGIIASRLKDKFNKPSIVFSLNNGEAKGLSLIHISEPTRPER
;
A
#
# COMPACT_ATOMS: atom_id res chain seq x y z
N GLU A 1 16.97 28.47 9.52
CA GLU A 1 17.17 27.07 9.07
C GLU A 1 15.88 26.29 9.20
N PRO A 2 15.56 25.40 8.28
CA PRO A 2 14.34 24.59 8.38
C PRO A 2 14.45 23.62 9.59
N ASN A 3 13.34 23.44 10.28
CA ASN A 3 13.26 22.49 11.41
C ASN A 3 13.10 21.05 10.86
N LEU A 4 14.21 20.38 10.59
CA LEU A 4 14.23 19.02 10.06
C LEU A 4 13.58 18.00 11.01
N ILE A 5 13.57 18.26 12.32
CA ILE A 5 12.92 17.37 13.30
C ILE A 5 11.40 17.36 13.10
N ALA A 6 10.82 18.48 12.68
CA ALA A 6 9.39 18.56 12.40
C ALA A 6 8.96 17.69 11.20
N LEU A 7 9.88 17.40 10.28
CA LEU A 7 9.65 16.57 9.09
C LEU A 7 9.81 15.06 9.34
N LEU A 8 10.13 14.65 10.57
CA LEU A 8 10.26 13.22 10.89
C LEU A 8 8.95 12.45 10.78
N ASP A 9 7.81 13.12 10.81
CA ASP A 9 6.51 12.53 10.52
C ASP A 9 6.45 11.97 9.08
N LEU A 10 6.90 12.76 8.09
CA LEU A 10 6.97 12.33 6.69
C LEU A 10 8.05 11.25 6.48
N VAL A 11 9.17 11.34 7.18
CA VAL A 11 10.22 10.31 7.15
C VAL A 11 9.68 8.98 7.68
N ALA A 12 8.96 9.00 8.81
CA ALA A 12 8.35 7.78 9.35
C ALA A 12 7.31 7.19 8.40
N LEU A 13 6.45 8.04 7.82
CA LEU A 13 5.44 7.64 6.86
C LEU A 13 6.09 6.95 5.64
N GLY A 14 7.04 7.60 4.98
CA GLY A 14 7.73 7.05 3.80
C GLY A 14 8.48 5.75 4.13
N THR A 15 9.26 5.74 5.21
CA THR A 15 10.02 4.55 5.62
C THR A 15 9.14 3.32 5.83
N VAL A 16 7.97 3.51 6.47
CA VAL A 16 7.02 2.41 6.73
C VAL A 16 6.25 2.01 5.46
N CYS A 17 5.80 2.99 4.67
CA CYS A 17 5.02 2.72 3.45
C CYS A 17 5.84 2.00 2.37
N ASP A 18 7.14 2.26 2.30
CA ASP A 18 8.06 1.60 1.37
C ASP A 18 8.64 0.29 1.93
N ALA A 19 8.09 -0.19 3.06
CA ALA A 19 8.48 -1.44 3.72
C ALA A 19 9.99 -1.55 3.99
N VAL A 20 10.64 -0.41 4.29
CA VAL A 20 12.08 -0.39 4.61
C VAL A 20 12.32 -1.11 5.95
N PRO A 21 13.33 -1.97 6.07
CA PRO A 21 13.63 -2.68 7.30
C PRO A 21 13.83 -1.73 8.49
N LEU A 22 13.05 -1.94 9.56
CA LEU A 22 13.08 -1.10 10.78
C LEU A 22 14.23 -1.52 11.71
N LYS A 23 15.46 -1.40 11.22
CA LYS A 23 16.70 -1.70 11.95
C LYS A 23 17.58 -0.45 12.06
N GLY A 24 18.44 -0.39 13.07
CA GLY A 24 19.40 0.71 13.26
C GLY A 24 18.75 2.09 13.19
N LEU A 25 19.26 2.94 12.30
CA LEU A 25 18.82 4.32 12.14
C LEU A 25 17.34 4.43 11.73
N ASN A 26 16.87 3.56 10.82
CA ASN A 26 15.47 3.58 10.36
C ASN A 26 14.50 3.39 11.53
N ARG A 27 14.82 2.49 12.46
CA ARG A 27 14.00 2.27 13.66
C ARG A 27 13.92 3.54 14.53
N ILE A 28 15.04 4.22 14.70
CA ILE A 28 15.11 5.46 15.50
C ILE A 28 14.29 6.56 14.82
N LEU A 29 14.48 6.76 13.51
CA LEU A 29 13.76 7.78 12.74
C LEU A 29 12.25 7.54 12.77
N VAL A 30 11.81 6.29 12.55
CA VAL A 30 10.38 5.94 12.61
C VAL A 30 9.80 6.13 14.01
N SER A 31 10.52 5.71 15.07
CA SER A 31 10.07 5.91 16.45
C SER A 31 9.88 7.39 16.77
N LYS A 32 10.88 8.23 16.43
CA LYS A 32 10.80 9.68 16.63
C LYS A 32 9.78 10.35 15.73
N GLY A 33 9.64 9.90 14.49
CA GLY A 33 8.62 10.39 13.56
C GLY A 33 7.21 10.11 14.06
N ILE A 34 6.95 8.95 14.64
CA ILE A 34 5.67 8.64 15.29
C ILE A 34 5.40 9.61 16.46
N ASP A 35 6.41 9.96 17.26
CA ASP A 35 6.24 10.97 18.31
C ASP A 35 5.91 12.36 17.75
N VAL A 36 6.44 12.71 16.56
CA VAL A 36 6.07 13.95 15.85
C VAL A 36 4.64 13.85 15.30
N ILE A 37 4.25 12.73 14.70
CA ILE A 37 2.88 12.49 14.21
C ILE A 37 1.84 12.69 15.33
N GLN A 38 2.15 12.29 16.57
CA GLN A 38 1.23 12.52 17.72
C GLN A 38 0.95 13.99 17.97
N LYS A 39 1.86 14.90 17.59
CA LYS A 39 1.68 16.36 17.75
C LYS A 39 0.69 16.95 16.76
N ARG A 40 0.28 16.16 15.74
CA ARG A 40 -0.72 16.55 14.73
C ARG A 40 -0.37 17.84 13.98
N LEU A 41 0.91 18.09 13.70
CA LEU A 41 1.38 19.33 13.09
C LEU A 41 1.14 19.39 11.58
N ASN A 42 1.13 18.23 10.89
CA ASN A 42 0.81 18.18 9.48
C ASN A 42 -0.71 18.02 9.27
N PRO A 43 -1.40 19.04 8.73
CA PRO A 43 -2.86 19.01 8.60
C PRO A 43 -3.38 17.91 7.68
N GLY A 44 -2.68 17.65 6.57
CA GLY A 44 -3.05 16.61 5.61
C GLY A 44 -2.94 15.20 6.20
N LEU A 45 -1.82 14.93 6.90
CA LEU A 45 -1.64 13.66 7.60
C LEU A 45 -2.67 13.48 8.71
N ASN A 46 -2.99 14.54 9.43
CA ASN A 46 -4.02 14.51 10.47
C ASN A 46 -5.39 14.15 9.92
N SER A 47 -5.80 14.75 8.78
CA SER A 47 -7.05 14.41 8.10
C SER A 47 -7.13 12.93 7.72
N LEU A 48 -6.02 12.32 7.23
CA LEU A 48 -5.99 10.87 6.94
C LEU A 48 -6.10 10.01 8.19
N ILE A 49 -5.50 10.44 9.30
CA ILE A 49 -5.57 9.73 10.58
C ILE A 49 -7.03 9.70 11.08
N GLU A 50 -7.73 10.82 11.00
CA GLU A 50 -9.15 10.92 11.37
C GLU A 50 -10.03 10.03 10.49
N LYS A 51 -9.87 10.10 9.16
CA LYS A 51 -10.60 9.24 8.21
C LYS A 51 -10.28 7.76 8.37
N SER A 52 -9.10 7.44 8.89
CA SER A 52 -8.70 6.05 9.19
C SER A 52 -9.27 5.52 10.50
N ASN A 53 -10.08 6.33 11.22
CA ASN A 53 -10.66 6.00 12.53
C ASN A 53 -9.61 5.57 13.57
N ILE A 54 -8.43 6.18 13.54
CA ILE A 54 -7.36 5.92 14.50
C ILE A 54 -7.60 6.81 15.73
N LYS A 55 -8.17 6.22 16.77
CA LYS A 55 -8.54 6.92 18.02
C LYS A 55 -7.43 6.94 19.09
N SER A 56 -6.45 6.05 18.94
CA SER A 56 -5.32 5.89 19.85
C SER A 56 -4.04 6.50 19.28
N LYS A 57 -2.91 6.30 19.97
CA LYS A 57 -1.59 6.63 19.44
C LYS A 57 -1.36 5.90 18.11
N VAL A 58 -0.95 6.65 17.07
CA VAL A 58 -0.62 6.10 15.76
C VAL A 58 0.53 5.10 15.90
N SER A 59 0.38 3.93 15.32
CA SER A 59 1.37 2.85 15.33
C SER A 59 2.01 2.67 13.95
N VAL A 60 3.12 1.93 13.89
CA VAL A 60 3.74 1.49 12.62
C VAL A 60 2.71 0.74 11.76
N HIS A 61 1.89 -0.11 12.38
CA HIS A 61 0.83 -0.84 11.67
C HIS A 61 -0.20 0.12 11.04
N ASP A 62 -0.59 1.19 11.75
CA ASP A 62 -1.54 2.17 11.19
C ASP A 62 -0.95 2.91 10.00
N LEU A 63 0.35 3.27 10.04
CA LEU A 63 1.04 3.87 8.91
C LEU A 63 1.05 2.93 7.70
N GLY A 64 1.45 1.67 7.87
CA GLY A 64 1.59 0.72 6.76
C GLY A 64 0.26 0.19 6.21
N PHE A 65 -0.77 0.03 7.05
CA PHE A 65 -2.00 -0.68 6.66
C PHE A 65 -3.26 0.19 6.61
N LYS A 66 -3.24 1.40 7.17
CA LYS A 66 -4.39 2.31 7.12
C LYS A 66 -4.08 3.59 6.35
N ILE A 67 -2.98 4.29 6.68
CA ILE A 67 -2.64 5.59 6.08
C ILE A 67 -1.96 5.41 4.72
N GLY A 68 -0.89 4.63 4.64
CA GLY A 68 -0.14 4.38 3.41
C GLY A 68 -1.00 3.89 2.24
N PRO A 69 -1.89 2.90 2.43
CA PRO A 69 -2.78 2.46 1.36
C PRO A 69 -3.70 3.54 0.81
N ARG A 70 -4.11 4.53 1.60
CA ARG A 70 -4.92 5.68 1.14
C ARG A 70 -4.09 6.60 0.26
N ILE A 71 -2.88 6.95 0.69
CA ILE A 71 -1.96 7.78 -0.10
C ILE A 71 -1.65 7.11 -1.44
N ASN A 72 -1.34 5.81 -1.41
CA ASN A 72 -0.99 5.05 -2.60
C ASN A 72 -2.18 4.74 -3.52
N ALA A 73 -3.42 4.87 -3.04
CA ALA A 73 -4.60 4.55 -3.83
C ALA A 73 -4.77 5.50 -5.02
N GLY A 74 -4.47 6.79 -4.85
CA GLY A 74 -4.49 7.76 -5.94
C GLY A 74 -3.59 7.33 -7.11
N GLY A 75 -2.32 7.02 -6.83
CA GLY A 75 -1.37 6.58 -7.87
C GLY A 75 -1.77 5.27 -8.57
N ARG A 76 -2.45 4.37 -7.87
CA ARG A 76 -2.94 3.10 -8.47
C ARG A 76 -4.12 3.30 -9.40
N LEU A 77 -4.91 4.35 -9.21
CA LEU A 77 -6.07 4.69 -10.04
C LEU A 77 -5.80 5.83 -11.04
N GLY A 78 -4.52 6.23 -11.21
CA GLY A 78 -4.12 7.23 -12.20
C GLY A 78 -3.96 8.67 -11.66
N PHE A 79 -4.11 8.89 -10.34
CA PHE A 79 -4.04 10.18 -9.68
C PHE A 79 -2.81 10.28 -8.76
N SER A 80 -1.59 10.27 -9.32
CA SER A 80 -0.33 10.13 -8.58
C SER A 80 -0.01 11.30 -7.63
N ASN A 81 -0.49 12.52 -7.90
CA ASN A 81 -0.11 13.73 -7.16
C ASN A 81 -0.88 13.91 -5.84
N PHE A 82 -2.06 13.30 -5.69
CA PHE A 82 -2.95 13.54 -4.55
C PHE A 82 -2.30 13.33 -3.18
N GLY A 83 -1.41 12.34 -3.07
CA GLY A 83 -0.69 12.10 -1.82
C GLY A 83 0.26 13.25 -1.44
N THR A 84 1.02 13.76 -2.42
CA THR A 84 1.93 14.89 -2.23
C THR A 84 1.15 16.17 -1.96
N ASP A 85 0.12 16.44 -2.76
CA ASP A 85 -0.71 17.63 -2.64
C ASP A 85 -1.34 17.69 -1.24
N LEU A 86 -1.87 16.57 -0.73
CA LEU A 86 -2.43 16.50 0.63
C LEU A 86 -1.40 16.83 1.71
N LEU A 87 -0.20 16.26 1.61
CA LEU A 87 0.82 16.41 2.66
C LEU A 87 1.50 17.79 2.67
N THR A 88 1.36 18.56 1.59
CA THR A 88 1.92 19.91 1.44
C THR A 88 0.89 21.03 1.50
N GLU A 89 -0.42 20.69 1.50
CA GLU A 89 -1.50 21.67 1.52
C GLU A 89 -1.71 22.24 2.93
N SER A 90 -2.08 23.51 3.00
CA SER A 90 -2.37 24.24 4.24
C SER A 90 -3.84 24.65 4.35
N GLU A 91 -4.54 24.75 3.22
CA GLU A 91 -5.92 25.19 3.17
C GLU A 91 -6.86 24.05 3.54
N LYS A 92 -7.62 24.23 4.63
CA LYS A 92 -8.48 23.18 5.18
C LYS A 92 -9.49 22.63 4.18
N SER A 93 -10.11 23.49 3.37
CA SER A 93 -11.11 23.08 2.38
C SER A 93 -10.52 22.11 1.34
N LYS A 94 -9.29 22.38 0.87
CA LYS A 94 -8.57 21.51 -0.08
C LYS A 94 -8.11 20.22 0.58
N ILE A 95 -7.61 20.29 1.82
CA ILE A 95 -7.24 19.11 2.60
C ILE A 95 -8.44 18.18 2.75
N ASP A 96 -9.61 18.71 3.11
CA ASP A 96 -10.83 17.93 3.28
C ASP A 96 -11.28 17.29 1.95
N SER A 97 -11.19 18.04 0.84
CA SER A 97 -11.50 17.51 -0.50
C SER A 97 -10.56 16.39 -0.88
N ILE A 98 -9.23 16.64 -0.88
CA ILE A 98 -8.22 15.65 -1.30
C ILE A 98 -8.27 14.40 -0.42
N SER A 99 -8.42 14.56 0.90
CA SER A 99 -8.49 13.42 1.81
C SER A 99 -9.76 12.58 1.63
N ASN A 100 -10.89 13.19 1.24
CA ASN A 100 -12.12 12.49 0.85
C ASN A 100 -11.88 11.66 -0.42
N ASP A 101 -11.25 12.26 -1.43
CA ASP A 101 -10.96 11.57 -2.69
C ASP A 101 -10.02 10.38 -2.47
N LEU A 102 -8.96 10.55 -1.66
CA LEU A 102 -8.05 9.45 -1.32
C LEU A 102 -8.74 8.31 -0.56
N ASP A 103 -9.67 8.62 0.35
CA ASP A 103 -10.44 7.57 1.05
C ASP A 103 -11.40 6.85 0.09
N LYS A 104 -12.04 7.59 -0.83
CA LYS A 104 -12.86 7.01 -1.90
C LYS A 104 -12.04 6.12 -2.82
N PHE A 105 -10.90 6.59 -3.32
CA PHE A 105 -10.00 5.80 -4.16
C PHE A 105 -9.51 4.52 -3.46
N ASN A 106 -9.20 4.61 -2.17
CA ASN A 106 -8.82 3.44 -1.40
C ASN A 106 -9.97 2.42 -1.26
N SER A 107 -11.21 2.89 -1.12
CA SER A 107 -12.40 2.04 -1.08
C SER A 107 -12.66 1.37 -2.44
N GLU A 108 -12.60 2.14 -3.52
CA GLU A 108 -12.72 1.62 -4.89
C GLU A 108 -11.65 0.58 -5.20
N ARG A 109 -10.38 0.90 -4.88
CA ARG A 109 -9.27 -0.05 -5.03
C ARG A 109 -9.54 -1.37 -4.29
N ARG A 110 -10.04 -1.32 -3.06
CA ARG A 110 -10.37 -2.53 -2.28
C ARG A 110 -11.46 -3.37 -2.93
N THR A 111 -12.47 -2.72 -3.49
CA THR A 111 -13.57 -3.40 -4.21
C THR A 111 -13.04 -4.10 -5.45
N ILE A 112 -12.25 -3.38 -6.27
CA ILE A 112 -11.60 -3.94 -7.46
C ILE A 112 -10.68 -5.10 -7.07
N GLU A 113 -9.87 -4.91 -6.02
CA GLU A 113 -8.93 -5.92 -5.52
C GLU A 113 -9.66 -7.21 -5.10
N SER A 114 -10.76 -7.09 -4.33
CA SER A 114 -11.54 -8.26 -3.90
C SER A 114 -12.12 -9.00 -5.11
N TYR A 115 -12.73 -8.28 -6.03
CA TYR A 115 -13.31 -8.87 -7.24
C TYR A 115 -12.28 -9.62 -8.09
N VAL A 116 -11.15 -8.98 -8.38
CA VAL A 116 -10.06 -9.59 -9.17
C VAL A 116 -9.45 -10.78 -8.43
N LEU A 117 -9.29 -10.69 -7.11
CA LEU A 117 -8.74 -11.78 -6.31
C LEU A 117 -9.64 -13.03 -6.36
N ASP A 118 -10.95 -12.85 -6.23
CA ASP A 118 -11.90 -13.97 -6.29
C ASP A 118 -11.87 -14.66 -7.65
N GLN A 119 -11.82 -13.88 -8.73
CA GLN A 119 -11.67 -14.43 -10.09
C GLN A 119 -10.33 -15.15 -10.29
N ALA A 120 -9.24 -14.59 -9.75
CA ALA A 120 -7.92 -15.18 -9.85
C ALA A 120 -7.82 -16.49 -9.06
N ILE A 121 -8.41 -16.56 -7.86
CA ILE A 121 -8.47 -17.79 -7.07
C ILE A 121 -9.30 -18.87 -7.77
N ALA A 122 -10.43 -18.51 -8.38
CA ALA A 122 -11.27 -19.45 -9.12
C ALA A 122 -10.55 -20.12 -10.31
N GLN A 123 -9.49 -19.48 -10.82
CA GLN A 123 -8.65 -20.08 -11.88
C GLN A 123 -7.63 -21.10 -11.38
N VAL A 124 -7.42 -21.20 -10.06
CA VAL A 124 -6.40 -22.08 -9.47
C VAL A 124 -7.02 -23.43 -9.17
N ASP A 125 -6.86 -24.37 -10.07
CA ASP A 125 -7.27 -25.76 -9.95
C ASP A 125 -6.11 -26.67 -9.45
N ASP A 126 -6.42 -27.96 -9.24
CA ASP A 126 -5.44 -28.95 -8.80
C ASP A 126 -4.28 -29.14 -9.81
N LYS A 127 -4.53 -28.90 -11.10
CA LYS A 127 -3.51 -28.95 -12.14
C LYS A 127 -2.51 -27.80 -11.97
N LYS A 128 -3.01 -26.57 -11.80
CA LYS A 128 -2.17 -25.39 -11.58
C LYS A 128 -1.42 -25.50 -10.24
N LEU A 129 -2.03 -26.13 -9.23
CA LEU A 129 -1.36 -26.37 -7.95
C LEU A 129 -0.20 -27.37 -8.02
N LYS A 130 -0.12 -28.22 -9.04
CA LYS A 130 1.04 -29.09 -9.27
C LYS A 130 2.22 -28.36 -9.90
N ASN A 131 2.00 -27.22 -10.54
CA ASN A 131 3.04 -26.44 -11.16
C ASN A 131 3.89 -25.70 -10.11
N LYS A 132 5.13 -25.43 -10.44
CA LYS A 132 6.04 -24.61 -9.57
C LYS A 132 5.70 -23.13 -9.58
N LEU A 133 4.91 -22.67 -10.55
CA LEU A 133 4.54 -21.29 -10.79
C LEU A 133 3.04 -21.22 -11.04
N LEU A 134 2.36 -20.25 -10.44
CA LEU A 134 0.97 -19.92 -10.72
C LEU A 134 0.91 -18.79 -11.76
N ILE A 135 0.14 -19.02 -12.82
CA ILE A 135 -0.15 -18.00 -13.83
C ILE A 135 -1.66 -17.87 -13.94
N VAL A 136 -2.14 -16.64 -13.75
CA VAL A 136 -3.54 -16.27 -13.90
C VAL A 136 -3.67 -15.02 -14.74
N SER A 137 -4.77 -14.89 -15.47
CA SER A 137 -5.04 -13.72 -16.31
C SER A 137 -6.52 -13.40 -16.33
N GLY A 138 -6.85 -12.14 -16.54
CA GLY A 138 -8.24 -11.74 -16.71
C GLY A 138 -8.38 -10.53 -17.61
N GLU A 139 -9.45 -10.54 -18.39
CA GLU A 139 -9.82 -9.42 -19.24
C GLU A 139 -10.42 -8.29 -18.40
N GLY A 140 -9.99 -7.07 -18.68
CA GLY A 140 -10.46 -5.89 -17.96
C GLY A 140 -9.96 -5.77 -16.52
N TRP A 141 -9.02 -6.60 -16.06
CA TRP A 141 -8.44 -6.44 -14.74
C TRP A 141 -7.63 -5.15 -14.66
N HIS A 142 -7.85 -4.38 -13.61
CA HIS A 142 -7.19 -3.09 -13.44
C HIS A 142 -5.69 -3.27 -13.13
N GLU A 143 -4.82 -2.67 -13.94
CA GLU A 143 -3.35 -2.81 -13.84
C GLU A 143 -2.80 -2.40 -12.46
N GLY A 144 -3.40 -1.40 -11.83
CA GLY A 144 -2.99 -0.91 -10.51
C GLY A 144 -3.16 -1.91 -9.36
N VAL A 145 -3.91 -3.02 -9.57
CA VAL A 145 -4.13 -4.04 -8.53
C VAL A 145 -3.46 -5.37 -8.80
N ILE A 146 -3.03 -5.69 -10.04
CA ILE A 146 -2.48 -7.01 -10.37
C ILE A 146 -1.27 -7.39 -9.50
N GLY A 147 -0.43 -6.43 -9.10
CA GLY A 147 0.68 -6.68 -8.19
C GLY A 147 0.23 -7.09 -6.78
N ILE A 148 -0.87 -6.52 -6.29
CA ILE A 148 -1.46 -6.91 -5.00
C ILE A 148 -2.01 -8.34 -5.10
N ILE A 149 -2.67 -8.65 -6.20
CA ILE A 149 -3.23 -9.99 -6.45
C ILE A 149 -2.10 -11.03 -6.52
N ALA A 150 -1.01 -10.74 -7.25
CA ALA A 150 0.16 -11.62 -7.31
C ALA A 150 0.74 -11.90 -5.91
N SER A 151 0.82 -10.87 -5.04
CA SER A 151 1.25 -11.05 -3.66
C SER A 151 0.31 -11.96 -2.87
N ARG A 152 -0.99 -11.72 -2.96
CA ARG A 152 -1.99 -12.52 -2.24
C ARG A 152 -2.04 -13.97 -2.70
N LEU A 153 -1.91 -14.22 -4.01
CA LEU A 153 -1.83 -15.58 -4.54
C LEU A 153 -0.56 -16.28 -4.06
N LYS A 154 0.58 -15.58 -4.11
CA LYS A 154 1.86 -16.10 -3.61
C LYS A 154 1.75 -16.48 -2.13
N ASP A 155 1.18 -15.61 -1.30
CA ASP A 155 1.04 -15.86 0.14
C ASP A 155 0.03 -16.99 0.43
N LYS A 156 -1.09 -17.03 -0.30
CA LYS A 156 -2.13 -18.04 -0.10
C LYS A 156 -1.68 -19.45 -0.51
N PHE A 157 -1.00 -19.56 -1.65
CA PHE A 157 -0.63 -20.85 -2.23
C PHE A 157 0.85 -21.21 -2.01
N ASN A 158 1.62 -20.33 -1.38
CA ASN A 158 3.08 -20.46 -1.16
C ASN A 158 3.83 -20.79 -2.45
N LYS A 159 3.49 -20.10 -3.54
CA LYS A 159 4.07 -20.31 -4.87
C LYS A 159 4.35 -18.98 -5.57
N PRO A 160 5.45 -18.87 -6.33
CA PRO A 160 5.64 -17.76 -7.26
C PRO A 160 4.38 -17.56 -8.08
N SER A 161 3.95 -16.31 -8.26
CA SER A 161 2.70 -16.01 -8.95
C SER A 161 2.89 -14.89 -9.95
N ILE A 162 2.36 -15.07 -11.16
CA ILE A 162 2.29 -14.05 -12.21
C ILE A 162 0.83 -13.78 -12.50
N VAL A 163 0.48 -12.51 -12.53
CA VAL A 163 -0.88 -12.05 -12.84
C VAL A 163 -0.84 -11.15 -14.06
N PHE A 164 -1.66 -11.44 -15.05
CA PHE A 164 -1.79 -10.65 -16.26
C PHE A 164 -3.16 -9.95 -16.32
N SER A 165 -3.12 -8.67 -16.65
CA SER A 165 -4.28 -7.92 -17.14
C SER A 165 -4.28 -7.96 -18.66
N LEU A 166 -5.40 -8.32 -19.26
CA LEU A 166 -5.59 -8.38 -20.69
C LEU A 166 -6.53 -7.24 -21.10
N ASN A 167 -6.04 -6.30 -21.90
CA ASN A 167 -6.83 -5.17 -22.37
C ASN A 167 -6.49 -4.86 -23.83
N ASN A 168 -7.51 -4.78 -24.70
CA ASN A 168 -7.36 -4.38 -26.10
C ASN A 168 -6.29 -5.15 -26.88
N GLY A 169 -6.12 -6.44 -26.61
CA GLY A 169 -5.12 -7.28 -27.27
C GLY A 169 -3.69 -7.14 -26.68
N GLU A 170 -3.49 -6.31 -25.68
CA GLU A 170 -2.25 -6.20 -24.93
C GLU A 170 -2.34 -6.96 -23.59
N ALA A 171 -1.22 -7.57 -23.18
CA ALA A 171 -1.09 -8.23 -21.89
C ALA A 171 -0.07 -7.49 -21.03
N LYS A 172 -0.50 -6.93 -19.89
CA LYS A 172 0.41 -6.37 -18.89
C LYS A 172 0.47 -7.31 -17.69
N GLY A 173 1.65 -7.79 -17.37
CA GLY A 173 1.87 -8.77 -16.30
C GLY A 173 2.76 -8.25 -15.19
N LEU A 174 2.50 -8.70 -13.96
CA LEU A 174 3.34 -8.47 -12.81
C LEU A 174 3.58 -9.78 -12.07
N SER A 175 4.87 -10.05 -11.76
CA SER A 175 5.26 -11.27 -11.06
C SER A 175 5.79 -10.96 -9.66
N LEU A 176 5.43 -11.82 -8.70
CA LEU A 176 6.05 -11.84 -7.39
C LEU A 176 6.63 -13.24 -7.11
N ILE A 177 7.95 -13.28 -7.03
CA ILE A 177 8.74 -14.51 -6.97
C ILE A 177 9.27 -14.76 -5.55
N HIS A 178 9.54 -13.72 -4.75
CA HIS A 178 10.09 -13.88 -3.41
C HIS A 178 9.08 -14.53 -2.47
N ILE A 179 9.23 -15.84 -2.28
CA ILE A 179 8.77 -16.53 -1.10
C ILE A 179 9.82 -16.17 -0.04
N SER A 180 9.43 -15.42 0.99
CA SER A 180 10.31 -15.20 2.13
C SER A 180 10.68 -16.57 2.70
N GLU A 181 11.96 -16.93 2.59
CA GLU A 181 12.47 -18.09 3.33
C GLU A 181 12.12 -17.90 4.80
N PRO A 182 11.62 -18.94 5.49
CA PRO A 182 11.50 -18.88 6.92
C PRO A 182 12.88 -18.49 7.45
N THR A 183 12.95 -17.42 8.23
CA THR A 183 14.17 -16.87 8.81
C THR A 183 15.01 -18.03 9.35
N ARG A 184 16.12 -18.31 8.68
CA ARG A 184 17.12 -19.25 9.19
C ARG A 184 17.55 -18.72 10.56
N PRO A 185 17.48 -19.50 11.64
CA PRO A 185 18.05 -19.07 12.90
C PRO A 185 19.53 -18.74 12.64
N GLU A 186 19.92 -17.51 12.92
CA GLU A 186 21.34 -17.16 12.94
C GLU A 186 22.03 -18.07 13.98
N ARG A 187 23.03 -18.82 13.51
CA ARG A 187 23.89 -19.60 14.38
C ARG A 187 24.88 -18.70 15.10
#